data_db70b6edf5ce66d4c8596ce04d5c554a
#
_entry.id   db70b6edf5ce66d4c8596ce04d5c554a
#
_cell.length_a   1.000
_cell.length_b   1.000
_cell.length_c   1.000
_cell.angle_alpha   90.00
_cell.angle_beta   90.00
_cell.angle_gamma   90.00
#
_symmetry.space_group_name_H-M   'P 1'
#
loop_
_entity.id
_entity.type
_entity.pdbx_description
1 polymer ?
#
loop_
_entity_poly.entity_id
_entity_poly.type
_entity_poly.pdbx_seq_one_letter_code
_entity_poly.pdbx_strand_id
1 'polypeptide(L)'
;MYEKVLVAIDRSENSKRALAAARELASLSDGEVRILHLREQEVIPRMGLVADESPEEAHLWLESAVDELRNAGVKVTGEARNTIYGQTAREIAADATLHGAGVIVMGSRGRSDLTGFFLGSTAHKVIHLTDRPVLVVR
;
A
#
# COMPACT_ATOMS: atom_id res chain seq x y z
N MET A 1 18.77 -1.42 6.47
CA MET A 1 17.41 -1.12 6.98
C MET A 1 16.40 -0.98 5.85
N TYR A 2 16.74 -0.31 4.78
CA TYR A 2 15.80 -0.05 3.69
C TYR A 2 16.04 -0.89 2.44
N GLU A 3 16.66 -2.05 2.61
CA GLU A 3 16.89 -2.98 1.50
C GLU A 3 15.60 -3.60 0.98
N LYS A 4 14.59 -3.69 1.84
CA LYS A 4 13.25 -4.17 1.47
C LYS A 4 12.22 -3.16 1.93
N VAL A 5 11.60 -2.51 0.98
CA VAL A 5 10.58 -1.48 1.21
C VAL A 5 9.22 -2.03 0.80
N LEU A 6 8.27 -2.04 1.72
CA LEU A 6 6.88 -2.33 1.38
C LEU A 6 6.14 -1.01 1.18
N VAL A 7 5.50 -0.83 0.05
CA VAL A 7 4.60 0.31 -0.16
C VAL A 7 3.18 -0.20 -0.36
N ALA A 8 2.28 0.29 0.47
CA ALA A 8 0.86 0.00 0.37
C ALA A 8 0.20 1.14 -0.41
N ILE A 9 -0.49 0.80 -1.48
CA ILE A 9 -1.15 1.78 -2.35
C ILE A 9 -2.65 1.55 -2.42
N ASP A 10 -3.35 2.62 -2.67
CA ASP A 10 -4.73 2.61 -3.10
C ASP A 10 -4.85 3.52 -4.36
N ARG A 11 -6.05 3.91 -4.75
CA ARG A 11 -6.23 4.77 -5.92
C ARG A 11 -6.19 6.27 -5.60
N SER A 12 -5.64 6.66 -4.44
CA SER A 12 -5.52 8.06 -4.02
C SER A 12 -4.28 8.73 -4.60
N GLU A 13 -4.28 10.06 -4.64
CA GLU A 13 -3.09 10.84 -5.02
C GLU A 13 -1.93 10.61 -4.06
N ASN A 14 -2.22 10.36 -2.77
CA ASN A 14 -1.18 10.07 -1.79
C ASN A 14 -0.42 8.78 -2.12
N SER A 15 -1.05 7.82 -2.79
CA SER A 15 -0.37 6.59 -3.23
C SER A 15 0.73 6.88 -4.24
N LYS A 16 0.55 7.84 -5.13
CA LYS A 16 1.59 8.24 -6.07
C LYS A 16 2.81 8.80 -5.36
N ARG A 17 2.59 9.60 -4.32
CA ARG A 17 3.67 10.15 -3.50
C ARG A 17 4.35 9.07 -2.68
N ALA A 18 3.59 8.12 -2.17
CA ALA A 18 4.13 6.98 -1.45
C ALA A 18 5.02 6.11 -2.35
N LEU A 19 4.62 5.88 -3.59
CA LEU A 19 5.45 5.17 -4.57
C LEU A 19 6.76 5.89 -4.85
N ALA A 20 6.72 7.22 -5.01
CA ALA A 20 7.92 8.02 -5.22
C ALA A 20 8.86 7.94 -4.03
N ALA A 21 8.34 8.04 -2.81
CA ALA A 21 9.12 7.91 -1.58
C ALA A 21 9.74 6.52 -1.44
N ALA A 22 8.99 5.47 -1.74
CA ALA A 22 9.49 4.09 -1.71
C ALA A 22 10.63 3.89 -2.69
N ARG A 23 10.51 4.45 -3.89
CA ARG A 23 11.57 4.41 -4.90
C ARG A 23 12.84 5.09 -4.40
N GLU A 24 12.72 6.27 -3.81
CA GLU A 24 13.87 6.99 -3.27
C GLU A 24 14.56 6.21 -2.16
N LEU A 25 13.79 5.66 -1.22
CA LEU A 25 14.36 4.86 -0.14
C LEU A 25 15.11 3.64 -0.66
N ALA A 26 14.50 2.89 -1.57
CA ALA A 26 15.14 1.71 -2.14
C ALA A 26 16.43 2.06 -2.90
N SER A 27 16.45 3.20 -3.58
CA SER A 27 17.62 3.67 -4.32
C SER A 27 18.80 3.99 -3.41
N LEU A 28 18.54 4.42 -2.18
CA LEU A 28 19.61 4.73 -1.22
C LEU A 28 20.41 3.50 -0.78
N SER A 29 19.81 2.33 -0.81
CA SER A 29 20.41 1.08 -0.33
C SER A 29 20.53 0.01 -1.41
N ASP A 30 20.33 0.36 -2.67
CA ASP A 30 20.24 -0.58 -3.79
C ASP A 30 19.26 -1.72 -3.46
N GLY A 31 18.15 -1.34 -2.86
CA GLY A 31 17.13 -2.26 -2.35
C GLY A 31 16.04 -2.58 -3.35
N GLU A 32 15.02 -3.25 -2.85
CA GLU A 32 13.85 -3.63 -3.63
C GLU A 32 12.57 -3.08 -3.01
N VAL A 33 11.57 -2.86 -3.86
CA VAL A 33 10.24 -2.40 -3.45
C VAL A 33 9.23 -3.52 -3.71
N ARG A 34 8.41 -3.78 -2.70
CA ARG A 34 7.22 -4.60 -2.85
C ARG A 34 6.00 -3.69 -2.81
N ILE A 35 5.20 -3.75 -3.84
CA ILE A 35 3.96 -2.97 -3.93
C ILE A 35 2.79 -3.87 -3.54
N LEU A 36 2.00 -3.45 -2.57
CA LEU A 36 0.80 -4.15 -2.15
C LEU A 36 -0.43 -3.27 -2.41
N HIS A 37 -1.34 -3.79 -3.21
CA HIS A 37 -2.64 -3.17 -3.43
C HIS A 37 -3.73 -4.10 -2.94
N LEU A 38 -4.51 -3.64 -1.96
CA LEU A 38 -5.61 -4.41 -1.38
C LEU A 38 -6.94 -3.87 -1.91
N ARG A 39 -7.65 -4.73 -2.63
CA ARG A 39 -8.99 -4.44 -3.12
C ARG A 39 -9.97 -4.72 -1.99
N GLU A 40 -10.49 -3.68 -1.37
CA GLU A 40 -11.41 -3.81 -0.25
C GLU A 40 -12.80 -4.24 -0.72
N GLN A 41 -13.35 -5.22 -0.02
CA GLN A 41 -14.70 -5.71 -0.23
C GLN A 41 -15.52 -5.51 1.04
N GLU A 42 -16.72 -5.03 0.90
CA GLU A 42 -17.67 -4.86 1.99
C GLU A 42 -18.81 -5.87 1.84
N VAL A 43 -19.22 -6.45 2.94
CA VAL A 43 -20.39 -7.35 2.97
C VAL A 43 -21.64 -6.50 3.15
N ILE A 44 -22.46 -6.44 2.10
CA ILE A 44 -23.73 -5.72 2.14
C ILE A 44 -24.86 -6.74 2.17
N PRO A 45 -25.78 -6.66 3.15
CA PRO A 45 -26.92 -7.58 3.22
C PRO A 45 -27.67 -7.63 1.90
N ARG A 46 -27.99 -8.85 1.43
CA ARG A 46 -28.70 -9.16 0.18
C ARG A 46 -27.89 -8.91 -1.12
N MET A 47 -26.76 -8.19 -1.03
CA MET A 47 -25.90 -7.93 -2.21
C MET A 47 -24.62 -8.78 -2.20
N GLY A 48 -24.24 -9.30 -1.04
CA GLY A 48 -22.99 -10.05 -0.89
C GLY A 48 -21.78 -9.15 -0.80
N LEU A 49 -20.65 -9.59 -1.36
CA LEU A 49 -19.40 -8.83 -1.36
C LEU A 49 -19.44 -7.80 -2.49
N VAL A 50 -19.21 -6.54 -2.10
CA VAL A 50 -19.18 -5.40 -3.02
C VAL A 50 -17.85 -4.67 -2.87
N ALA A 51 -17.26 -4.23 -3.97
CA ALA A 51 -16.04 -3.44 -3.99
C ALA A 51 -16.20 -2.26 -4.95
N ASP A 52 -15.48 -1.17 -4.65
CA ASP A 52 -15.47 0.04 -5.48
C ASP A 52 -14.72 -0.12 -6.80
N GLU A 53 -13.86 -1.12 -6.88
CA GLU A 53 -13.11 -1.41 -8.09
C GLU A 53 -13.27 -2.88 -8.47
N SER A 54 -13.17 -3.15 -9.77
CA SER A 54 -13.16 -4.53 -10.26
C SER A 54 -11.79 -5.19 -10.04
N PRO A 55 -11.71 -6.53 -10.07
CA PRO A 55 -10.42 -7.21 -10.05
C PRO A 55 -9.49 -6.76 -11.18
N GLU A 56 -10.04 -6.49 -12.36
CA GLU A 56 -9.28 -6.03 -13.54
C GLU A 56 -8.70 -4.63 -13.31
N GLU A 57 -9.50 -3.72 -12.75
CA GLU A 57 -9.03 -2.37 -12.39
C GLU A 57 -7.90 -2.42 -11.37
N ALA A 58 -8.05 -3.25 -10.34
CA ALA A 58 -7.02 -3.43 -9.32
C ALA A 58 -5.71 -3.95 -9.93
N HIS A 59 -5.81 -4.90 -10.85
CA HIS A 59 -4.65 -5.48 -11.54
C HIS A 59 -3.95 -4.44 -12.42
N LEU A 60 -4.71 -3.67 -13.20
CA LEU A 60 -4.15 -2.62 -14.04
C LEU A 60 -3.47 -1.53 -13.23
N TRP A 61 -4.06 -1.16 -12.11
CA TRP A 61 -3.47 -0.18 -11.20
C TRP A 61 -2.13 -0.66 -10.65
N LEU A 62 -2.10 -1.92 -10.21
CA LEU A 62 -0.86 -2.54 -9.73
C LEU A 62 0.20 -2.61 -10.82
N GLU A 63 -0.15 -3.08 -12.00
CA GLU A 63 0.80 -3.21 -13.12
C GLU A 63 1.40 -1.86 -13.49
N SER A 64 0.58 -0.82 -13.54
CA SER A 64 1.04 0.54 -13.81
C SER A 64 2.08 1.00 -12.78
N ALA A 65 1.84 0.73 -11.50
CA ALA A 65 2.76 1.08 -10.43
C ALA A 65 4.07 0.29 -10.52
N VAL A 66 3.98 -1.01 -10.79
CA VAL A 66 5.16 -1.87 -10.98
C VAL A 66 6.01 -1.39 -12.16
N ASP A 67 5.38 -1.10 -13.28
CA ASP A 67 6.08 -0.64 -14.48
C ASP A 67 6.78 0.71 -14.26
N GLU A 68 6.14 1.61 -13.53
CA GLU A 68 6.72 2.91 -13.19
C GLU A 68 8.04 2.74 -12.42
N LEU A 69 8.05 1.90 -11.40
CA LEU A 69 9.24 1.68 -10.60
C LEU A 69 10.30 0.86 -11.37
N ARG A 70 9.87 -0.12 -12.13
CA ARG A 70 10.78 -0.91 -12.97
C ARG A 70 11.48 -0.06 -14.00
N ASN A 71 10.73 0.83 -14.68
CA ASN A 71 11.30 1.76 -15.66
C ASN A 71 12.26 2.77 -15.02
N ALA A 72 12.13 3.03 -13.72
CA ALA A 72 13.06 3.85 -12.96
C ALA A 72 14.29 3.08 -12.46
N GLY A 73 14.43 1.81 -12.83
CA GLY A 73 15.61 0.99 -12.49
C GLY A 73 15.55 0.34 -11.12
N VAL A 74 14.39 0.30 -10.48
CA VAL A 74 14.22 -0.30 -9.15
C VAL A 74 13.77 -1.76 -9.29
N LYS A 75 14.33 -2.63 -8.47
CA LYS A 75 13.82 -4.01 -8.34
C LYS A 75 12.47 -3.92 -7.66
N VAL A 76 11.44 -4.44 -8.30
CA VAL A 76 10.07 -4.32 -7.82
C VAL A 76 9.29 -5.60 -8.00
N THR A 77 8.52 -5.95 -7.00
CA THR A 77 7.48 -6.97 -7.08
C THR A 77 6.15 -6.34 -6.67
N GLY A 78 5.06 -6.96 -7.04
CA GLY A 78 3.75 -6.41 -6.71
C GLY A 78 2.72 -7.51 -6.54
N GLU A 79 1.74 -7.24 -5.70
CA GLU A 79 0.59 -8.10 -5.50
C GLU A 79 -0.66 -7.26 -5.32
N ALA A 80 -1.72 -7.65 -6.03
CA ALA A 80 -3.07 -7.14 -5.79
C ALA A 80 -3.92 -8.31 -5.30
N ARG A 81 -4.57 -8.13 -4.15
CA ARG A 81 -5.45 -9.17 -3.62
C ARG A 81 -6.65 -8.56 -2.91
N ASN A 82 -7.66 -9.37 -2.70
CA ASN A 82 -8.87 -8.94 -2.01
C ASN A 82 -8.66 -8.95 -0.49
N THR A 83 -9.31 -8.02 0.17
CA THR A 83 -9.44 -8.00 1.62
C THR A 83 -10.85 -7.57 2.01
N ILE A 84 -11.24 -7.83 3.25
CA ILE A 84 -12.51 -7.36 3.78
C ILE A 84 -12.31 -5.98 4.41
N TYR A 85 -13.27 -5.10 4.21
CA TYR A 85 -13.26 -3.77 4.82
C TYR A 85 -12.93 -3.85 6.31
N GLY A 86 -12.00 -3.03 6.74
CA GLY A 86 -11.51 -3.01 8.11
C GLY A 86 -10.32 -3.92 8.38
N GLN A 87 -9.92 -4.78 7.44
CA GLN A 87 -8.78 -5.69 7.59
C GLN A 87 -7.51 -5.21 6.88
N THR A 88 -7.58 -4.12 6.15
CA THR A 88 -6.47 -3.61 5.33
C THR A 88 -5.19 -3.40 6.13
N ALA A 89 -5.28 -2.76 7.29
CA ALA A 89 -4.11 -2.50 8.13
C ALA A 89 -3.44 -3.79 8.62
N ARG A 90 -4.22 -4.80 8.99
CA ARG A 90 -3.69 -6.11 9.40
C ARG A 90 -2.98 -6.81 8.26
N GLU A 91 -3.56 -6.75 7.07
CA GLU A 91 -2.97 -7.33 5.88
C GLU A 91 -1.62 -6.69 5.55
N ILE A 92 -1.55 -5.35 5.65
CA ILE A 92 -0.30 -4.62 5.40
C ILE A 92 0.77 -5.03 6.42
N ALA A 93 0.44 -5.03 7.69
CA ALA A 93 1.37 -5.39 8.75
C ALA A 93 1.87 -6.84 8.61
N ALA A 94 0.95 -7.76 8.30
CA ALA A 94 1.28 -9.17 8.09
C ALA A 94 2.17 -9.36 6.86
N ASP A 95 1.89 -8.66 5.78
CA ASP A 95 2.68 -8.72 4.55
C ASP A 95 4.11 -8.21 4.79
N ALA A 96 4.24 -7.13 5.55
CA ALA A 96 5.55 -6.59 5.91
C ALA A 96 6.39 -7.61 6.69
N THR A 97 5.77 -8.32 7.62
CA THR A 97 6.45 -9.37 8.40
C THR A 97 6.81 -10.55 7.51
N LEU A 98 5.88 -11.02 6.69
CA LEU A 98 6.07 -12.18 5.83
C LEU A 98 7.23 -11.97 4.85
N HIS A 99 7.37 -10.79 4.29
CA HIS A 99 8.38 -10.47 3.29
C HIS A 99 9.63 -9.80 3.86
N GLY A 100 9.71 -9.63 5.17
CA GLY A 100 10.87 -9.06 5.82
C GLY A 100 11.13 -7.59 5.49
N ALA A 101 10.07 -6.81 5.33
CA ALA A 101 10.22 -5.39 5.02
C ALA A 101 10.91 -4.63 6.15
N GLY A 102 11.88 -3.80 5.83
CA GLY A 102 12.55 -2.93 6.80
C GLY A 102 11.80 -1.64 7.08
N VAL A 103 10.88 -1.26 6.21
CA VAL A 103 10.03 -0.08 6.34
C VAL A 103 8.73 -0.28 5.57
N ILE A 104 7.66 0.26 6.10
CA ILE A 104 6.37 0.34 5.40
C ILE A 104 6.18 1.79 4.97
N VAL A 105 5.86 2.01 3.70
CA VAL A 105 5.58 3.34 3.14
C VAL A 105 4.11 3.38 2.74
N MET A 106 3.41 4.41 3.14
CA MET A 106 2.01 4.57 2.79
C MET A 106 1.58 6.03 2.83
N GLY A 107 0.49 6.35 2.18
CA GLY A 107 -0.09 7.69 2.24
C GLY A 107 -0.70 7.97 3.60
N SER A 108 -0.70 9.23 3.99
CA SER A 108 -1.31 9.66 5.25
C SER A 108 -2.83 9.55 5.24
N ARG A 109 -3.44 9.56 4.04
CA ARG A 109 -4.89 9.47 3.82
C ARG A 109 -5.17 8.53 2.65
N GLY A 110 -6.27 7.80 2.74
CA GLY A 110 -6.76 6.99 1.65
C GLY A 110 -7.86 7.70 0.86
N ARG A 111 -8.53 6.95 -0.03
CA ARG A 111 -9.60 7.45 -0.89
C ARG A 111 -10.81 7.98 -0.14
N SER A 112 -11.12 7.39 1.01
CA SER A 112 -12.31 7.73 1.81
C SER A 112 -12.06 8.81 2.85
N ASP A 113 -10.83 9.29 2.99
CA ASP A 113 -10.47 10.27 4.00
C ASP A 113 -10.69 11.70 3.43
N LEU A 114 -11.72 12.36 3.91
CA LEU A 114 -12.17 13.64 3.37
C LEU A 114 -11.62 14.88 4.07
N THR A 115 -10.98 14.73 5.23
CA THR A 115 -10.53 15.87 6.03
C THR A 115 -9.02 15.99 6.10
N GLY A 116 -8.51 17.18 5.87
CA GLY A 116 -7.11 17.46 5.54
C GLY A 116 -6.06 17.34 6.62
N PHE A 117 -6.39 17.19 7.90
CA PHE A 117 -5.41 17.35 8.96
C PHE A 117 -5.09 16.09 9.76
N PHE A 118 -5.80 15.02 9.53
CA PHE A 118 -5.66 13.84 10.36
C PHE A 118 -5.02 12.70 9.59
N LEU A 119 -4.29 11.88 10.32
CA LEU A 119 -3.81 10.62 9.83
C LEU A 119 -5.00 9.73 9.50
N GLY A 120 -5.01 9.13 8.30
CA GLY A 120 -6.07 8.23 7.89
C GLY A 120 -6.17 6.99 8.78
N SER A 121 -7.34 6.38 8.82
CA SER A 121 -7.60 5.25 9.70
C SER A 121 -6.68 4.05 9.44
N THR A 122 -6.39 3.76 8.18
CA THR A 122 -5.50 2.65 7.82
C THR A 122 -4.07 2.91 8.29
N ALA A 123 -3.53 4.10 8.03
CA ALA A 123 -2.18 4.45 8.48
C ALA A 123 -2.08 4.42 10.00
N HIS A 124 -3.09 4.95 10.70
CA HIS A 124 -3.15 4.90 12.16
C HIS A 124 -3.09 3.47 12.68
N LYS A 125 -3.88 2.58 12.12
CA LYS A 125 -3.91 1.17 12.54
C LYS A 125 -2.61 0.45 12.20
N VAL A 126 -2.02 0.70 11.04
CA VAL A 126 -0.73 0.08 10.67
C VAL A 126 0.34 0.43 11.68
N ILE A 127 0.43 1.70 12.08
CA ILE A 127 1.40 2.16 13.08
C ILE A 127 1.25 1.39 14.39
N HIS A 128 0.03 1.08 14.79
CA HIS A 128 -0.22 0.33 16.02
C HIS A 128 0.02 -1.18 15.89
N LEU A 129 -0.13 -1.73 14.71
CA LEU A 129 -0.07 -3.19 14.48
C LEU A 129 1.33 -3.69 14.10
N THR A 130 2.20 -2.83 13.60
CA THR A 130 3.54 -3.22 13.16
C THR A 130 4.61 -2.78 14.14
N ASP A 131 5.69 -3.54 14.21
CA ASP A 131 6.92 -3.16 14.92
C ASP A 131 7.95 -2.52 13.99
N ARG A 132 7.60 -2.36 12.71
CA ARG A 132 8.51 -1.82 11.69
C ARG A 132 8.36 -0.31 11.57
N PRO A 133 9.42 0.40 11.17
CA PRO A 133 9.29 1.81 10.81
C PRO A 133 8.19 2.02 9.76
N VAL A 134 7.42 3.07 9.93
CA VAL A 134 6.37 3.45 8.98
C VAL A 134 6.65 4.87 8.50
N LEU A 135 6.84 5.02 7.21
CA LEU A 135 6.95 6.33 6.57
C LEU A 135 5.58 6.71 6.02
N VAL A 136 4.99 7.71 6.62
CA VAL A 136 3.68 8.23 6.22
C VAL A 136 3.89 9.45 5.32
N VAL A 137 3.38 9.37 4.10
CA VAL A 137 3.58 10.39 3.07
C VAL A 137 2.31 11.23 2.92
N ARG A 138 2.46 12.55 2.99
CA ARG A 138 1.36 13.50 2.90
C ARG A 138 1.11 13.94 1.47
#